data_90595bbc67b97e2e254387eb7bda91e8
#
_entry.id   90595bbc67b97e2e254387eb7bda91e8
#
_cell.length_a   1.000
_cell.length_b   1.000
_cell.length_c   1.000
_cell.angle_alpha   90.00
_cell.angle_beta   90.00
_cell.angle_gamma   90.00
#
_symmetry.space_group_name_H-M   'P 1'
#
loop_
_entity.id
_entity.type
_entity.pdbx_description
1 polymer ?
#
loop_
_entity_poly.entity_id
_entity_poly.type
_entity_poly.pdbx_seq_one_letter_code
_entity_poly.pdbx_strand_id
1 'polypeptide(L)'
;ISSTGTHEYTIDTDTNTATATQILFGGYQFKDANVTPTTSDTTKDVWAGRSVIGNTTTNNILTINGTNHRDAYGGWTAGTGTTAPAKFNSTSNTVNLKAGSVRNIYGGFTSVQSGNATGNKVNISGGSVSGTVHGGYLSHASATGDATGNTITITGGTMGDVYGGFTAGTGATTGNTVNLGSAANAVASGTTIGTIYGGNKSAAADNTLNVYDSATARNIANFDKINFKATSSHIAVGDTLLTLTTGATNFDWNKLHVDNLDNLNSSATSDRILTLMHNSNNINLSNYTPTGTRGRIHTNDYEADIATDGNSATTTKVYLKGYRFQNNDTSYAGTTATDAWGGRSIIGNKVQKNKLTLTGGSATLNARGGMVENTTVPGTTGDAAENKLILNTGAQTANAY
;
A
#
# COMPACT_ATOMS: atom_id res chain seq x y z
N ILE A 1 6.36 -41.33 9.46
CA ILE A 1 6.93 -40.04 9.05
C ILE A 1 7.99 -39.63 10.06
N SER A 2 9.15 -39.23 9.61
CA SER A 2 10.28 -38.78 10.43
C SER A 2 10.66 -37.36 10.02
N SER A 3 11.26 -36.54 10.88
CA SER A 3 11.76 -35.24 10.54
C SER A 3 13.19 -35.03 11.01
N THR A 4 13.95 -34.27 10.25
CA THR A 4 15.26 -33.72 10.60
C THR A 4 15.18 -32.19 10.57
N GLY A 5 16.19 -31.48 10.99
CA GLY A 5 16.16 -30.00 11.16
C GLY A 5 15.41 -29.14 10.13
N THR A 6 15.35 -29.57 8.86
CA THR A 6 14.71 -28.83 7.77
C THR A 6 13.75 -29.64 6.91
N HIS A 7 13.73 -30.99 7.08
CA HIS A 7 12.95 -31.91 6.22
C HIS A 7 12.12 -32.87 7.02
N GLU A 8 10.97 -33.27 6.51
CA GLU A 8 10.16 -34.38 6.93
C GLU A 8 10.12 -35.45 5.83
N TYR A 9 10.13 -36.70 6.21
CA TYR A 9 10.24 -37.82 5.28
C TYR A 9 9.16 -38.87 5.54
N THR A 10 8.69 -39.47 4.44
CA THR A 10 7.79 -40.61 4.46
C THR A 10 8.40 -41.76 3.67
N ILE A 11 8.17 -43.00 4.14
CA ILE A 11 8.34 -44.18 3.33
C ILE A 11 6.95 -44.72 3.06
N ASP A 12 6.62 -44.87 1.79
CA ASP A 12 5.30 -45.25 1.33
C ASP A 12 5.40 -46.30 0.22
N THR A 13 4.28 -46.82 -0.26
CA THR A 13 4.21 -47.75 -1.39
C THR A 13 3.44 -47.09 -2.54
N ASP A 14 3.70 -47.51 -3.78
CA ASP A 14 3.06 -46.98 -4.98
C ASP A 14 1.53 -47.19 -4.99
N THR A 15 1.03 -48.19 -4.28
CA THR A 15 -0.41 -48.50 -4.18
C THR A 15 -0.99 -48.16 -2.80
N ASN A 16 -0.16 -47.73 -1.85
CA ASN A 16 -0.51 -47.54 -0.44
C ASN A 16 -1.15 -48.80 0.22
N THR A 17 -0.69 -49.94 -0.21
CA THR A 17 -1.14 -51.30 0.25
C THR A 17 0.03 -52.16 0.62
N ALA A 18 -0.24 -53.28 1.32
CA ALA A 18 0.77 -54.26 1.68
C ALA A 18 1.36 -55.00 0.47
N THR A 19 0.66 -55.00 -0.68
CA THR A 19 1.15 -55.55 -1.95
C THR A 19 1.47 -54.41 -2.90
N ALA A 20 2.72 -54.07 -3.01
CA ALA A 20 3.22 -52.99 -3.83
C ALA A 20 4.35 -53.43 -4.74
N THR A 21 4.54 -52.77 -5.87
CA THR A 21 5.66 -53.01 -6.79
C THR A 21 6.85 -52.10 -6.47
N GLN A 22 6.63 -51.01 -5.77
CA GLN A 22 7.66 -50.04 -5.41
C GLN A 22 7.49 -49.57 -3.96
N ILE A 23 8.59 -49.36 -3.26
CA ILE A 23 8.66 -48.61 -2.02
C ILE A 23 9.17 -47.20 -2.37
N LEU A 24 8.40 -46.19 -2.02
CA LEU A 24 8.68 -44.80 -2.34
C LEU A 24 9.24 -44.10 -1.09
N PHE A 25 10.29 -43.32 -1.32
CA PHE A 25 10.81 -42.41 -0.32
C PHE A 25 10.41 -40.99 -0.75
N GLY A 26 9.59 -40.36 0.04
CA GLY A 26 9.10 -39.00 -0.22
C GLY A 26 9.27 -38.07 0.96
N GLY A 27 9.16 -36.80 0.75
CA GLY A 27 9.23 -35.82 1.82
C GLY A 27 9.12 -34.38 1.37
N TYR A 28 9.14 -33.48 2.35
CA TYR A 28 9.01 -32.08 2.14
C TYR A 28 10.06 -31.32 2.93
N GLN A 29 10.64 -30.28 2.30
CA GLN A 29 11.39 -29.27 3.03
C GLN A 29 10.41 -28.28 3.64
N PHE A 30 10.51 -28.03 4.93
CA PHE A 30 9.61 -27.09 5.62
C PHE A 30 10.32 -25.82 6.09
N LYS A 31 11.66 -25.77 5.99
CA LYS A 31 12.44 -24.63 6.46
C LYS A 31 13.56 -24.28 5.48
N ASP A 32 13.79 -22.96 5.30
CA ASP A 32 14.89 -22.40 4.52
C ASP A 32 14.90 -22.88 3.04
N ALA A 33 13.75 -23.25 2.48
CA ALA A 33 13.63 -23.65 1.10
C ALA A 33 13.58 -22.42 0.18
N ASN A 34 14.27 -22.51 -0.97
CA ASN A 34 14.21 -21.52 -2.04
C ASN A 34 13.82 -22.21 -3.34
N VAL A 35 12.61 -21.97 -3.81
CA VAL A 35 12.00 -22.68 -4.94
C VAL A 35 11.64 -21.71 -6.05
N THR A 36 12.11 -22.03 -7.26
CA THR A 36 11.67 -21.36 -8.50
C THR A 36 11.20 -22.45 -9.46
N PRO A 37 9.89 -22.64 -9.64
CA PRO A 37 9.37 -23.67 -10.54
C PRO A 37 9.73 -23.35 -11.98
N THR A 38 10.11 -24.38 -12.72
CA THR A 38 10.50 -24.27 -14.15
C THR A 38 9.43 -24.79 -15.10
N THR A 39 8.43 -25.48 -14.58
CA THR A 39 7.33 -26.07 -15.36
C THR A 39 5.99 -25.57 -14.86
N SER A 40 5.06 -25.36 -15.78
CA SER A 40 3.68 -24.97 -15.46
C SER A 40 2.80 -26.18 -15.25
N ASP A 41 1.95 -26.15 -14.20
CA ASP A 41 0.88 -27.11 -13.99
C ASP A 41 -0.30 -26.41 -13.27
N THR A 42 -1.29 -26.00 -14.01
CA THR A 42 -2.47 -25.28 -13.47
C THR A 42 -3.39 -26.17 -12.62
N THR A 43 -3.17 -27.49 -12.62
CA THR A 43 -3.93 -28.43 -11.79
C THR A 43 -3.30 -28.64 -10.42
N LYS A 44 -2.04 -28.26 -10.24
CA LYS A 44 -1.27 -28.47 -9.02
C LYS A 44 -0.91 -27.18 -8.30
N ASP A 45 -0.82 -27.31 -6.98
CA ASP A 45 -0.27 -26.27 -6.13
C ASP A 45 1.25 -26.26 -6.21
N VAL A 46 1.83 -25.09 -5.94
CA VAL A 46 3.26 -24.91 -5.77
C VAL A 46 3.55 -24.32 -4.39
N TRP A 47 4.58 -24.83 -3.74
CA TRP A 47 5.01 -24.34 -2.42
C TRP A 47 6.54 -24.27 -2.33
N ALA A 48 7.05 -23.34 -1.53
CA ALA A 48 8.44 -23.36 -1.13
C ALA A 48 8.63 -24.29 0.07
N GLY A 49 7.98 -23.98 1.20
CA GLY A 49 8.00 -24.83 2.39
C GLY A 49 6.68 -25.56 2.61
N ARG A 50 6.76 -26.85 2.98
CA ARG A 50 5.58 -27.65 3.31
C ARG A 50 5.83 -28.56 4.50
N SER A 51 4.86 -28.63 5.42
CA SER A 51 4.80 -29.62 6.48
C SER A 51 3.41 -30.26 6.54
N VAL A 52 3.36 -31.58 6.68
CA VAL A 52 2.11 -32.35 6.86
C VAL A 52 2.01 -32.98 8.24
N ILE A 53 3.05 -32.88 9.08
CA ILE A 53 3.08 -33.41 10.45
C ILE A 53 3.14 -32.32 11.52
N GLY A 54 2.99 -31.06 11.13
CA GLY A 54 2.90 -29.93 12.06
C GLY A 54 4.21 -29.24 12.40
N ASN A 55 5.27 -29.44 11.63
CA ASN A 55 6.45 -28.58 11.75
C ASN A 55 6.14 -27.15 11.32
N THR A 56 6.77 -26.19 11.96
CA THR A 56 6.67 -24.79 11.54
C THR A 56 7.35 -24.60 10.19
N THR A 57 6.60 -24.14 9.18
CA THR A 57 7.18 -23.72 7.92
C THR A 57 7.74 -22.29 8.06
N THR A 58 9.04 -22.13 7.82
CA THR A 58 9.68 -20.82 8.07
C THR A 58 10.81 -20.52 7.09
N ASN A 59 11.00 -19.21 6.82
CA ASN A 59 12.04 -18.65 5.97
C ASN A 59 12.08 -19.22 4.54
N ASN A 60 10.96 -19.71 4.04
CA ASN A 60 10.89 -20.28 2.71
C ASN A 60 10.62 -19.19 1.67
N ILE A 61 11.18 -19.32 0.48
CA ILE A 61 11.02 -18.37 -0.62
C ILE A 61 10.52 -19.12 -1.85
N LEU A 62 9.33 -18.75 -2.33
CA LEU A 62 8.78 -19.15 -3.62
C LEU A 62 8.90 -18.01 -4.60
N THR A 63 9.51 -18.24 -5.76
CA THR A 63 9.56 -17.24 -6.85
C THR A 63 8.92 -17.81 -8.10
N ILE A 64 7.79 -17.24 -8.53
CA ILE A 64 7.09 -17.58 -9.78
C ILE A 64 7.47 -16.55 -10.83
N ASN A 65 8.09 -17.02 -11.92
CA ASN A 65 8.59 -16.18 -13.00
C ASN A 65 8.28 -16.81 -14.37
N GLY A 66 7.05 -16.65 -14.83
CA GLY A 66 6.58 -17.14 -16.13
C GLY A 66 5.88 -18.52 -16.10
N THR A 67 5.79 -19.18 -14.95
CA THR A 67 5.05 -20.45 -14.80
C THR A 67 3.63 -20.23 -14.29
N ASN A 68 2.74 -21.19 -14.56
CA ASN A 68 1.33 -21.15 -14.17
C ASN A 68 1.00 -22.30 -13.24
N HIS A 69 0.31 -22.02 -12.12
CA HIS A 69 -0.03 -23.00 -11.10
C HIS A 69 -1.44 -22.79 -10.55
N ARG A 70 -1.98 -23.78 -9.82
CA ARG A 70 -3.27 -23.64 -9.15
C ARG A 70 -3.17 -22.65 -8.00
N ASP A 71 -2.51 -23.00 -6.91
CA ASP A 71 -2.30 -22.12 -5.77
C ASP A 71 -0.80 -22.07 -5.41
N ALA A 72 -0.36 -20.93 -4.87
CA ALA A 72 1.03 -20.68 -4.51
C ALA A 72 1.19 -20.40 -3.02
N TYR A 73 2.09 -21.13 -2.37
CA TYR A 73 2.34 -21.06 -0.94
C TYR A 73 3.82 -20.78 -0.64
N GLY A 74 4.11 -19.72 0.11
CA GLY A 74 5.45 -19.53 0.68
C GLY A 74 5.75 -20.58 1.73
N GLY A 75 4.84 -20.76 2.70
CA GLY A 75 4.83 -21.84 3.65
C GLY A 75 3.44 -22.46 3.82
N TRP A 76 3.35 -23.76 3.80
CA TRP A 76 2.11 -24.48 4.03
C TRP A 76 2.27 -25.49 5.17
N THR A 77 1.57 -25.24 6.27
CA THR A 77 1.54 -26.15 7.42
C THR A 77 0.17 -26.78 7.54
N ALA A 78 0.13 -28.09 7.43
CA ALA A 78 -1.02 -28.92 7.75
C ALA A 78 -0.57 -29.96 8.80
N GLY A 79 -1.50 -30.53 9.52
CA GLY A 79 -1.16 -31.56 10.47
C GLY A 79 -2.39 -32.37 10.88
N THR A 80 -2.25 -33.67 10.89
CA THR A 80 -3.19 -34.60 11.51
C THR A 80 -2.63 -35.19 12.81
N GLY A 81 -1.42 -34.72 13.22
CA GLY A 81 -0.69 -35.28 14.38
C GLY A 81 -1.27 -34.82 15.71
N THR A 82 -1.63 -35.74 16.54
CA THR A 82 -2.08 -35.55 17.93
C THR A 82 -0.94 -35.40 18.95
N THR A 83 0.32 -35.38 18.50
CA THR A 83 1.49 -35.23 19.36
C THR A 83 1.83 -33.75 19.61
N ALA A 84 1.46 -33.25 20.75
CA ALA A 84 1.94 -31.96 21.27
C ALA A 84 3.45 -32.04 21.61
N PRO A 85 4.25 -30.95 21.38
CA PRO A 85 3.80 -29.60 21.10
C PRO A 85 4.12 -29.17 19.65
N ALA A 86 3.35 -29.63 18.68
CA ALA A 86 3.51 -29.18 17.32
C ALA A 86 3.06 -27.70 17.21
N LYS A 87 3.99 -26.82 16.87
CA LYS A 87 3.71 -25.42 16.60
C LYS A 87 3.35 -25.28 15.12
N PHE A 88 2.18 -25.65 14.73
CA PHE A 88 1.64 -25.60 13.35
C PHE A 88 1.70 -24.22 12.66
N ASN A 89 2.79 -23.49 12.84
CA ASN A 89 2.92 -22.13 12.37
C ASN A 89 3.46 -22.08 10.94
N SER A 90 3.10 -21.02 10.22
CA SER A 90 3.70 -20.65 8.95
C SER A 90 4.23 -19.22 9.07
N THR A 91 5.56 -19.05 9.20
CA THR A 91 6.14 -17.77 9.61
C THR A 91 7.29 -17.33 8.70
N SER A 92 7.40 -16.03 8.46
CA SER A 92 8.53 -15.43 7.74
C SER A 92 8.78 -16.02 6.34
N ASN A 93 7.75 -16.60 5.71
CA ASN A 93 7.84 -17.11 4.36
C ASN A 93 7.59 -16.00 3.34
N THR A 94 8.11 -16.17 2.12
CA THR A 94 7.99 -15.18 1.06
C THR A 94 7.47 -15.81 -0.23
N VAL A 95 6.49 -15.15 -0.87
CA VAL A 95 6.10 -15.44 -2.25
C VAL A 95 6.42 -14.23 -3.12
N ASN A 96 7.15 -14.46 -4.21
CA ASN A 96 7.40 -13.46 -5.26
C ASN A 96 6.69 -13.90 -6.54
N LEU A 97 5.69 -13.16 -6.98
CA LEU A 97 5.09 -13.31 -8.30
C LEU A 97 5.63 -12.21 -9.22
N LYS A 98 6.46 -12.60 -10.19
CA LYS A 98 7.06 -11.70 -11.17
C LYS A 98 6.36 -11.78 -12.52
N ALA A 99 5.97 -12.98 -12.94
CA ALA A 99 5.24 -13.26 -14.18
C ALA A 99 4.56 -14.64 -14.06
N GLY A 100 3.64 -14.94 -14.97
CA GLY A 100 2.85 -16.18 -14.94
C GLY A 100 1.51 -15.99 -14.25
N SER A 101 0.83 -17.10 -13.92
CA SER A 101 -0.50 -17.03 -13.32
C SER A 101 -0.69 -18.06 -12.21
N VAL A 102 -1.46 -17.65 -11.19
CA VAL A 102 -1.92 -18.55 -10.13
C VAL A 102 -3.38 -18.24 -9.78
N ARG A 103 -4.09 -19.19 -9.18
CA ARG A 103 -5.43 -18.93 -8.68
C ARG A 103 -5.37 -18.11 -7.39
N ASN A 104 -4.67 -18.60 -6.37
CA ASN A 104 -4.50 -17.88 -5.10
C ASN A 104 -3.03 -17.82 -4.68
N ILE A 105 -2.69 -16.82 -3.87
CA ILE A 105 -1.39 -16.71 -3.19
C ILE A 105 -1.58 -16.69 -1.69
N TYR A 106 -0.74 -17.44 -1.00
CA TYR A 106 -0.63 -17.48 0.46
C TYR A 106 0.84 -17.28 0.86
N GLY A 107 1.18 -16.18 1.49
CA GLY A 107 2.51 -15.97 2.06
C GLY A 107 2.80 -17.04 3.11
N GLY A 108 1.89 -17.18 4.07
CA GLY A 108 1.83 -18.29 5.01
C GLY A 108 0.44 -18.88 5.12
N PHE A 109 0.35 -20.21 5.18
CA PHE A 109 -0.91 -20.94 5.27
C PHE A 109 -0.85 -21.96 6.39
N THR A 110 -1.92 -22.05 7.20
CA THR A 110 -2.13 -23.18 8.11
C THR A 110 -3.58 -23.64 8.07
N SER A 111 -3.77 -24.94 8.04
CA SER A 111 -5.09 -25.59 8.12
C SER A 111 -5.41 -26.11 9.53
N VAL A 112 -4.58 -25.81 10.51
CA VAL A 112 -4.69 -26.33 11.88
C VAL A 112 -5.31 -25.29 12.81
N GLN A 113 -6.10 -25.76 13.78
CA GLN A 113 -6.86 -24.89 14.68
C GLN A 113 -5.98 -23.89 15.47
N SER A 114 -4.84 -24.31 15.98
CA SER A 114 -3.97 -23.51 16.86
C SER A 114 -2.74 -22.92 16.17
N GLY A 115 -2.63 -23.07 14.84
CA GLY A 115 -1.47 -22.58 14.10
C GLY A 115 -1.57 -21.09 13.75
N ASN A 116 -0.43 -20.40 13.74
CA ASN A 116 -0.33 -18.99 13.35
C ASN A 116 0.27 -18.82 11.94
N ALA A 117 -0.15 -17.76 11.23
CA ALA A 117 0.44 -17.34 9.97
C ALA A 117 0.99 -15.91 10.12
N THR A 118 2.27 -15.77 10.48
CA THR A 118 2.82 -14.50 10.95
C THR A 118 4.09 -14.07 10.24
N GLY A 119 4.25 -12.75 10.01
CA GLY A 119 5.46 -12.18 9.44
C GLY A 119 5.76 -12.61 8.00
N ASN A 120 4.79 -13.17 7.29
CA ASN A 120 4.98 -13.63 5.92
C ASN A 120 4.94 -12.45 4.94
N LYS A 121 5.56 -12.64 3.77
CA LYS A 121 5.66 -11.62 2.74
C LYS A 121 5.12 -12.10 1.41
N VAL A 122 4.39 -11.23 0.70
CA VAL A 122 3.98 -11.46 -0.68
C VAL A 122 4.38 -10.25 -1.51
N ASN A 123 5.19 -10.47 -2.54
CA ASN A 123 5.62 -9.42 -3.47
C ASN A 123 5.06 -9.74 -4.85
N ILE A 124 4.26 -8.85 -5.40
CA ILE A 124 3.66 -8.99 -6.74
C ILE A 124 4.17 -7.85 -7.60
N SER A 125 5.03 -8.16 -8.56
CA SER A 125 5.58 -7.20 -9.51
C SER A 125 5.08 -7.41 -10.95
N GLY A 126 4.27 -8.44 -11.17
CA GLY A 126 3.66 -8.77 -12.45
C GLY A 126 2.84 -10.05 -12.35
N GLY A 127 2.41 -10.58 -13.49
CA GLY A 127 1.60 -11.80 -13.54
C GLY A 127 0.13 -11.61 -13.17
N SER A 128 -0.57 -12.72 -12.94
CA SER A 128 -2.02 -12.74 -12.69
C SER A 128 -2.39 -13.65 -11.53
N VAL A 129 -3.26 -13.15 -10.64
CA VAL A 129 -3.90 -13.93 -9.57
C VAL A 129 -5.41 -13.87 -9.80
N SER A 130 -6.01 -14.97 -10.27
CA SER A 130 -7.42 -14.99 -10.63
C SER A 130 -8.37 -15.00 -9.42
N GLY A 131 -7.92 -15.44 -8.26
CA GLY A 131 -8.64 -15.46 -6.99
C GLY A 131 -8.08 -14.42 -6.01
N THR A 132 -7.61 -14.88 -4.87
CA THR A 132 -7.25 -14.03 -3.74
C THR A 132 -5.76 -14.07 -3.38
N VAL A 133 -5.29 -12.97 -2.77
CA VAL A 133 -3.93 -12.85 -2.22
C VAL A 133 -4.03 -12.73 -0.70
N HIS A 134 -3.29 -13.55 0.02
CA HIS A 134 -3.22 -13.52 1.48
C HIS A 134 -1.77 -13.40 1.96
N GLY A 135 -1.49 -12.43 2.83
CA GLY A 135 -0.22 -12.38 3.55
C GLY A 135 -0.09 -13.58 4.52
N GLY A 136 -1.09 -13.76 5.38
CA GLY A 136 -1.27 -14.94 6.23
C GLY A 136 -2.69 -15.47 6.15
N TYR A 137 -2.87 -16.79 6.17
CA TYR A 137 -4.18 -17.44 6.04
C TYR A 137 -4.34 -18.64 6.97
N LEU A 138 -5.39 -18.61 7.78
CA LEU A 138 -5.84 -19.72 8.62
C LEU A 138 -7.17 -20.25 8.09
N SER A 139 -7.17 -21.47 7.54
CA SER A 139 -8.34 -22.04 6.87
C SER A 139 -9.29 -22.81 7.77
N HIS A 140 -8.86 -23.19 8.99
CA HIS A 140 -9.70 -23.96 9.90
C HIS A 140 -10.85 -23.11 10.44
N ALA A 141 -12.10 -23.58 10.33
CA ALA A 141 -13.29 -22.83 10.74
C ALA A 141 -13.31 -22.41 12.22
N SER A 142 -12.63 -23.18 13.07
CA SER A 142 -12.44 -22.87 14.50
C SER A 142 -11.00 -22.42 14.79
N ALA A 143 -10.31 -21.79 13.84
CA ALA A 143 -8.95 -21.34 14.08
C ALA A 143 -8.89 -20.34 15.24
N THR A 144 -8.04 -20.62 16.21
CA THR A 144 -7.75 -19.74 17.36
C THR A 144 -6.41 -19.03 17.22
N GLY A 145 -5.58 -19.46 16.28
CA GLY A 145 -4.31 -18.83 15.96
C GLY A 145 -4.48 -17.54 15.14
N ASP A 146 -3.40 -16.79 15.00
CA ASP A 146 -3.39 -15.42 14.46
C ASP A 146 -2.77 -15.34 13.06
N ALA A 147 -3.31 -14.46 12.22
CA ALA A 147 -2.73 -14.05 10.93
C ALA A 147 -2.24 -12.60 11.05
N THR A 148 -1.04 -12.39 11.59
CA THR A 148 -0.56 -11.07 12.03
C THR A 148 0.82 -10.71 11.50
N GLY A 149 1.09 -9.40 11.39
CA GLY A 149 2.40 -8.88 11.00
C GLY A 149 2.83 -9.24 9.57
N ASN A 150 1.89 -9.66 8.72
CA ASN A 150 2.19 -10.03 7.33
C ASN A 150 2.31 -8.78 6.45
N THR A 151 3.10 -8.86 5.40
CA THR A 151 3.32 -7.74 4.47
C THR A 151 3.04 -8.18 3.03
N ILE A 152 2.22 -7.40 2.33
CA ILE A 152 1.98 -7.55 0.89
C ILE A 152 2.48 -6.29 0.19
N THR A 153 3.30 -6.44 -0.86
CA THR A 153 3.78 -5.33 -1.68
C THR A 153 3.36 -5.56 -3.14
N ILE A 154 2.65 -4.60 -3.71
CA ILE A 154 2.11 -4.66 -5.07
C ILE A 154 2.76 -3.54 -5.89
N THR A 155 3.53 -3.92 -6.89
CA THR A 155 4.15 -3.02 -7.86
C THR A 155 3.72 -3.32 -9.30
N GLY A 156 2.85 -4.32 -9.50
CA GLY A 156 2.34 -4.68 -10.84
C GLY A 156 1.40 -5.87 -10.78
N GLY A 157 0.89 -6.27 -11.95
CA GLY A 157 0.05 -7.46 -12.12
C GLY A 157 -1.46 -7.21 -11.99
N THR A 158 -2.23 -8.29 -12.15
CA THR A 158 -3.69 -8.28 -11.99
C THR A 158 -4.10 -9.25 -10.90
N MET A 159 -5.00 -8.85 -10.01
CA MET A 159 -5.40 -9.71 -8.89
C MET A 159 -6.82 -9.45 -8.41
N GLY A 160 -7.41 -10.48 -7.80
CA GLY A 160 -8.66 -10.36 -7.07
C GLY A 160 -8.45 -9.68 -5.72
N ASP A 161 -9.23 -10.08 -4.71
CA ASP A 161 -9.17 -9.43 -3.40
C ASP A 161 -7.86 -9.76 -2.66
N VAL A 162 -7.38 -8.79 -1.88
CA VAL A 162 -6.12 -8.84 -1.15
C VAL A 162 -6.39 -8.74 0.34
N TYR A 163 -5.86 -9.66 1.12
CA TYR A 163 -5.99 -9.69 2.59
C TYR A 163 -4.60 -9.68 3.24
N GLY A 164 -4.29 -8.66 4.02
CA GLY A 164 -3.07 -8.66 4.84
C GLY A 164 -3.01 -9.89 5.75
N GLY A 165 -4.10 -10.17 6.47
CA GLY A 165 -4.32 -11.39 7.24
C GLY A 165 -5.74 -11.91 7.12
N PHE A 166 -5.91 -13.23 7.15
CA PHE A 166 -7.22 -13.90 7.10
C PHE A 166 -7.29 -15.07 8.08
N THR A 167 -8.38 -15.14 8.83
CA THR A 167 -8.72 -16.31 9.64
C THR A 167 -10.19 -16.71 9.43
N ALA A 168 -10.44 -17.97 9.20
CA ALA A 168 -11.80 -18.52 9.15
C ALA A 168 -12.43 -18.64 10.56
N GLY A 169 -11.61 -18.66 11.61
CA GLY A 169 -12.02 -18.81 13.01
C GLY A 169 -12.06 -17.48 13.78
N THR A 170 -11.64 -17.52 15.06
CA THR A 170 -11.70 -16.39 16.01
C THR A 170 -10.38 -15.66 16.19
N GLY A 171 -9.28 -16.15 15.63
CA GLY A 171 -7.95 -15.55 15.76
C GLY A 171 -7.85 -14.10 15.26
N ALA A 172 -6.81 -13.41 15.66
CA ALA A 172 -6.58 -12.01 15.28
C ALA A 172 -6.04 -11.88 13.85
N THR A 173 -6.36 -10.75 13.20
CA THR A 173 -5.82 -10.36 11.89
C THR A 173 -5.27 -8.94 11.95
N THR A 174 -4.28 -8.71 12.82
CA THR A 174 -3.78 -7.40 13.22
C THR A 174 -2.34 -7.15 12.77
N GLY A 175 -1.94 -5.87 12.73
CA GLY A 175 -0.57 -5.50 12.42
C GLY A 175 -0.11 -5.84 11.00
N ASN A 176 -1.03 -6.13 10.09
CA ASN A 176 -0.69 -6.45 8.70
C ASN A 176 -0.48 -5.19 7.88
N THR A 177 0.40 -5.26 6.90
CA THR A 177 0.73 -4.13 6.04
C THR A 177 0.48 -4.49 4.57
N VAL A 178 -0.21 -3.61 3.84
CA VAL A 178 -0.28 -3.66 2.38
C VAL A 178 0.37 -2.41 1.81
N ASN A 179 1.29 -2.58 0.86
CA ASN A 179 1.99 -1.50 0.18
C ASN A 179 1.57 -1.46 -1.29
N LEU A 180 1.11 -0.31 -1.75
CA LEU A 180 0.89 0.00 -3.16
C LEU A 180 2.10 0.79 -3.66
N GLY A 181 2.98 0.11 -4.40
CA GLY A 181 4.32 0.59 -4.69
C GLY A 181 5.30 0.40 -3.54
N SER A 182 6.47 0.99 -3.68
CA SER A 182 7.52 1.08 -2.66
C SER A 182 8.37 2.33 -2.91
N ALA A 183 9.26 2.67 -1.99
CA ALA A 183 10.20 3.80 -2.20
C ALA A 183 11.06 3.64 -3.46
N ALA A 184 11.34 2.40 -3.89
CA ALA A 184 12.18 2.10 -5.05
C ALA A 184 11.40 1.79 -6.34
N ASN A 185 10.13 1.35 -6.23
CA ASN A 185 9.37 0.85 -7.36
C ASN A 185 7.96 1.45 -7.39
N ALA A 186 7.64 2.06 -8.51
CA ALA A 186 6.30 2.54 -8.84
C ALA A 186 5.30 1.38 -8.99
N VAL A 187 4.01 1.70 -9.02
CA VAL A 187 2.97 0.77 -9.45
C VAL A 187 2.88 0.81 -10.97
N ALA A 188 3.11 -0.33 -11.62
CA ALA A 188 3.07 -0.42 -13.08
C ALA A 188 1.69 -0.02 -13.64
N SER A 189 1.69 0.69 -14.76
CA SER A 189 0.46 1.02 -15.50
C SER A 189 -0.31 -0.26 -15.86
N GLY A 190 -1.64 -0.23 -15.74
CA GLY A 190 -2.50 -1.39 -15.98
C GLY A 190 -2.60 -2.39 -14.82
N THR A 191 -1.96 -2.12 -13.68
CA THR A 191 -2.17 -2.90 -12.46
C THR A 191 -3.63 -2.81 -12.03
N THR A 192 -4.26 -3.96 -11.81
CA THR A 192 -5.65 -4.06 -11.34
C THR A 192 -5.72 -4.84 -10.04
N ILE A 193 -6.42 -4.28 -9.05
CA ILE A 193 -6.50 -4.84 -7.70
C ILE A 193 -7.98 -4.91 -7.29
N GLY A 194 -8.41 -6.05 -6.77
CA GLY A 194 -9.71 -6.20 -6.15
C GLY A 194 -9.86 -5.33 -4.89
N THR A 195 -10.69 -5.72 -3.96
CA THR A 195 -10.77 -5.02 -2.67
C THR A 195 -9.57 -5.36 -1.79
N ILE A 196 -8.98 -4.35 -1.16
CA ILE A 196 -7.84 -4.51 -0.27
C ILE A 196 -8.31 -4.45 1.18
N TYR A 197 -8.06 -5.51 1.92
CA TYR A 197 -8.39 -5.64 3.34
C TYR A 197 -7.10 -5.69 4.16
N GLY A 198 -7.01 -4.90 5.23
CA GLY A 198 -5.93 -5.02 6.21
C GLY A 198 -5.99 -6.37 6.93
N GLY A 199 -7.19 -6.78 7.32
CA GLY A 199 -7.56 -8.09 7.85
C GLY A 199 -9.01 -8.42 7.51
N ASN A 200 -9.44 -9.68 7.65
CA ASN A 200 -10.83 -10.03 7.39
C ASN A 200 -11.79 -9.76 8.57
N LYS A 201 -11.29 -9.26 9.69
CA LYS A 201 -12.11 -8.87 10.86
C LYS A 201 -12.21 -7.34 10.91
N SER A 202 -13.42 -6.83 11.12
CA SER A 202 -13.67 -5.38 11.27
C SER A 202 -13.07 -4.78 12.54
N ALA A 203 -12.92 -5.58 13.58
CA ALA A 203 -12.28 -5.20 14.85
C ALA A 203 -10.76 -5.43 14.87
N ALA A 204 -10.16 -5.76 13.71
CA ALA A 204 -8.72 -5.91 13.60
C ALA A 204 -8.03 -4.55 13.85
N ALA A 205 -6.95 -4.56 14.63
CA ALA A 205 -6.19 -3.37 15.00
C ALA A 205 -4.84 -3.31 14.25
N ASP A 206 -4.28 -2.11 14.14
CA ASP A 206 -2.92 -1.84 13.64
C ASP A 206 -2.63 -2.26 12.18
N ASN A 207 -3.67 -2.52 11.37
CA ASN A 207 -3.47 -2.79 9.96
C ASN A 207 -3.18 -1.49 9.19
N THR A 208 -2.16 -1.53 8.34
CA THR A 208 -1.68 -0.34 7.63
C THR A 208 -1.75 -0.54 6.11
N LEU A 209 -2.31 0.45 5.41
CA LEU A 209 -2.16 0.63 3.97
C LEU A 209 -1.15 1.75 3.71
N ASN A 210 -0.06 1.45 3.01
CA ASN A 210 0.87 2.46 2.53
C ASN A 210 0.68 2.66 1.02
N VAL A 211 0.52 3.90 0.60
CA VAL A 211 0.38 4.29 -0.80
C VAL A 211 1.61 5.09 -1.20
N TYR A 212 2.49 4.47 -2.00
CA TYR A 212 3.76 5.05 -2.47
C TYR A 212 3.67 5.67 -3.87
N ASP A 213 2.60 5.33 -4.62
CA ASP A 213 2.39 5.76 -5.98
C ASP A 213 0.91 5.72 -6.34
N SER A 214 0.55 6.25 -7.50
CA SER A 214 -0.81 6.18 -8.02
C SER A 214 -1.24 4.74 -8.25
N ALA A 215 -2.33 4.34 -7.63
CA ALA A 215 -2.88 2.99 -7.72
C ALA A 215 -4.39 2.99 -7.85
N THR A 216 -4.92 1.96 -8.52
CA THR A 216 -6.35 1.72 -8.65
C THR A 216 -6.74 0.40 -8.01
N ALA A 217 -7.75 0.41 -7.16
CA ALA A 217 -8.33 -0.78 -6.53
C ALA A 217 -9.87 -0.72 -6.57
N ARG A 218 -10.54 -1.85 -6.37
CA ARG A 218 -12.01 -1.85 -6.26
C ARG A 218 -12.48 -1.08 -5.03
N ASN A 219 -11.93 -1.40 -3.87
CA ASN A 219 -12.23 -0.74 -2.60
C ASN A 219 -11.14 -1.03 -1.55
N ILE A 220 -11.25 -0.43 -0.38
CA ILE A 220 -10.40 -0.70 0.79
C ILE A 220 -11.24 -0.90 2.04
N ALA A 221 -10.81 -1.77 2.95
CA ALA A 221 -11.49 -2.00 4.22
C ALA A 221 -10.53 -2.50 5.34
N ASN A 222 -10.95 -2.32 6.60
CA ASN A 222 -10.31 -2.87 7.80
C ASN A 222 -8.85 -2.42 7.99
N PHE A 223 -8.59 -1.14 7.72
CA PHE A 223 -7.32 -0.49 8.02
C PHE A 223 -7.46 0.47 9.21
N ASP A 224 -6.42 0.56 10.02
CA ASP A 224 -6.29 1.51 11.12
C ASP A 224 -5.40 2.69 10.76
N LYS A 225 -4.59 2.52 9.72
CA LYS A 225 -3.77 3.57 9.16
C LYS A 225 -3.78 3.48 7.64
N ILE A 226 -4.14 4.58 6.98
CA ILE A 226 -3.95 4.78 5.54
C ILE A 226 -2.90 5.88 5.38
N ASN A 227 -1.73 5.49 4.91
CA ASN A 227 -0.55 6.33 4.92
C ASN A 227 -0.09 6.64 3.50
N PHE A 228 -0.27 7.89 3.09
CA PHE A 228 0.17 8.38 1.79
C PHE A 228 1.64 8.80 1.88
N LYS A 229 2.51 8.07 1.18
CA LYS A 229 3.97 8.26 1.17
C LYS A 229 4.38 9.30 0.12
N ALA A 230 4.05 10.54 0.37
CA ALA A 230 4.23 11.64 -0.60
C ALA A 230 5.71 11.94 -0.97
N THR A 231 6.68 11.35 -0.28
CA THR A 231 8.12 11.45 -0.63
C THR A 231 8.57 10.54 -1.76
N SER A 232 7.71 9.67 -2.26
CA SER A 232 8.05 8.82 -3.39
C SER A 232 8.44 9.67 -4.59
N SER A 233 9.54 9.34 -5.25
CA SER A 233 9.97 9.99 -6.50
C SER A 233 8.99 9.75 -7.66
N HIS A 234 7.97 8.94 -7.45
CA HIS A 234 6.93 8.59 -8.42
C HIS A 234 5.69 9.49 -8.34
N ILE A 235 5.62 10.40 -7.35
CA ILE A 235 4.47 11.27 -7.11
C ILE A 235 4.78 12.70 -7.56
N ALA A 236 3.88 13.29 -8.32
CA ALA A 236 3.92 14.67 -8.73
C ALA A 236 2.71 15.47 -8.22
N VAL A 237 2.86 16.78 -8.12
CA VAL A 237 1.75 17.68 -7.78
C VAL A 237 0.61 17.53 -8.78
N GLY A 238 -0.61 17.34 -8.27
CA GLY A 238 -1.81 17.11 -9.07
C GLY A 238 -2.21 15.65 -9.21
N ASP A 239 -1.34 14.72 -8.85
CA ASP A 239 -1.64 13.29 -8.94
C ASP A 239 -2.81 12.87 -8.05
N THR A 240 -3.47 11.79 -8.47
CA THR A 240 -4.43 11.02 -7.66
C THR A 240 -3.76 9.74 -7.19
N LEU A 241 -3.57 9.61 -5.87
CA LEU A 241 -2.77 8.50 -5.32
C LEU A 241 -3.56 7.21 -5.19
N LEU A 242 -4.83 7.27 -4.78
CA LEU A 242 -5.66 6.08 -4.65
C LEU A 242 -7.01 6.30 -5.33
N THR A 243 -7.25 5.58 -6.41
CA THR A 243 -8.55 5.56 -7.10
C THR A 243 -9.32 4.30 -6.71
N LEU A 244 -10.55 4.48 -6.23
CA LEU A 244 -11.47 3.40 -5.85
C LEU A 244 -12.65 3.37 -6.83
N THR A 245 -13.04 2.17 -7.28
CA THR A 245 -13.92 2.03 -8.46
C THR A 245 -15.27 1.40 -8.19
N THR A 246 -15.49 0.76 -7.03
CA THR A 246 -16.70 -0.02 -6.78
C THR A 246 -17.26 0.18 -5.40
N GLY A 247 -18.54 0.61 -5.34
CA GLY A 247 -19.24 0.84 -4.08
C GLY A 247 -18.70 2.01 -3.27
N ALA A 248 -19.41 2.41 -2.23
CA ALA A 248 -18.95 3.44 -1.33
C ALA A 248 -17.79 2.92 -0.44
N THR A 249 -16.85 3.79 -0.14
CA THR A 249 -15.76 3.52 0.82
C THR A 249 -16.10 4.14 2.17
N ASN A 250 -16.05 3.35 3.24
CA ASN A 250 -16.32 3.83 4.59
C ASN A 250 -15.07 3.68 5.45
N PHE A 251 -14.61 4.75 6.07
CA PHE A 251 -13.49 4.70 7.02
C PHE A 251 -13.47 5.90 7.98
N ASP A 252 -12.61 5.83 8.99
CA ASP A 252 -12.43 6.88 9.97
C ASP A 252 -11.46 7.95 9.44
N TRP A 253 -11.90 9.21 9.45
CA TRP A 253 -11.11 10.37 9.05
C TRP A 253 -9.76 10.44 9.77
N ASN A 254 -9.72 10.08 11.06
CA ASN A 254 -8.51 10.14 11.87
C ASN A 254 -7.44 9.12 11.48
N LYS A 255 -7.78 8.12 10.67
CA LYS A 255 -6.87 7.08 10.19
C LYS A 255 -6.08 7.49 8.92
N LEU A 256 -6.37 8.66 8.35
CA LEU A 256 -5.60 9.21 7.23
C LEU A 256 -4.32 9.87 7.71
N HIS A 257 -3.21 9.52 7.09
CA HIS A 257 -1.90 10.10 7.35
C HIS A 257 -1.20 10.44 6.03
N VAL A 258 -0.40 11.50 6.05
CA VAL A 258 0.51 11.85 4.96
C VAL A 258 1.89 11.98 5.56
N ASP A 259 2.82 11.16 5.10
CA ASP A 259 4.21 11.21 5.52
C ASP A 259 4.96 12.14 4.57
N ASN A 260 5.70 13.06 5.14
CA ASN A 260 6.66 13.97 4.53
C ASN A 260 6.27 14.53 3.12
N LEU A 261 6.45 15.82 2.93
CA LEU A 261 6.11 16.54 1.70
C LEU A 261 7.34 17.19 1.03
N ASP A 262 8.53 16.99 1.59
CA ASP A 262 9.70 17.82 1.27
C ASP A 262 10.14 17.73 -0.20
N ASN A 263 9.78 16.67 -0.91
CA ASN A 263 10.14 16.49 -2.33
C ASN A 263 9.11 17.06 -3.32
N LEU A 264 7.94 17.51 -2.85
CA LEU A 264 6.91 18.05 -3.72
C LEU A 264 7.02 19.58 -3.82
N ASN A 265 6.89 20.12 -5.03
CA ASN A 265 6.60 21.53 -5.21
C ASN A 265 5.10 21.78 -5.07
N SER A 266 4.68 22.94 -4.62
CA SER A 266 3.26 23.32 -4.67
C SER A 266 2.89 23.93 -6.02
N SER A 267 1.61 23.87 -6.36
CA SER A 267 1.09 24.53 -7.56
C SER A 267 1.27 26.05 -7.49
N ALA A 268 1.46 26.68 -8.63
CA ALA A 268 1.56 28.15 -8.75
C ALA A 268 0.21 28.85 -8.56
N THR A 269 -0.91 28.18 -8.75
CA THR A 269 -2.25 28.79 -8.80
C THR A 269 -3.32 28.03 -8.02
N SER A 270 -2.97 26.94 -7.36
CA SER A 270 -3.91 26.10 -6.61
C SER A 270 -3.34 25.68 -5.26
N ASP A 271 -4.20 25.65 -4.26
CA ASP A 271 -3.90 25.09 -2.94
C ASP A 271 -4.00 23.56 -2.89
N ARG A 272 -4.49 22.90 -3.94
CA ARG A 272 -4.56 21.45 -4.03
C ARG A 272 -3.22 20.88 -4.46
N ILE A 273 -2.57 20.14 -3.57
CA ILE A 273 -1.27 19.52 -3.83
C ILE A 273 -1.46 18.15 -4.49
N LEU A 274 -2.27 17.29 -3.87
CA LEU A 274 -2.53 15.92 -4.30
C LEU A 274 -4.00 15.57 -4.06
N THR A 275 -4.58 14.73 -4.91
CA THR A 275 -5.77 13.96 -4.56
C THR A 275 -5.31 12.69 -3.86
N LEU A 276 -5.51 12.61 -2.55
CA LEU A 276 -5.11 11.44 -1.76
C LEU A 276 -5.98 10.24 -2.11
N MET A 277 -7.30 10.46 -2.22
CA MET A 277 -8.26 9.41 -2.54
C MET A 277 -9.39 9.95 -3.42
N HIS A 278 -9.78 9.16 -4.41
CA HIS A 278 -10.94 9.40 -5.26
C HIS A 278 -11.83 8.16 -5.30
N ASN A 279 -13.16 8.36 -5.13
CA ASN A 279 -14.17 7.34 -5.35
C ASN A 279 -15.46 7.99 -5.88
N SER A 280 -15.81 7.72 -7.12
CA SER A 280 -17.05 8.24 -7.73
C SER A 280 -18.34 7.72 -7.08
N ASN A 281 -18.27 6.63 -6.31
CA ASN A 281 -19.38 6.04 -5.56
C ASN A 281 -19.46 6.53 -4.10
N ASN A 282 -18.81 7.62 -3.78
CA ASN A 282 -18.67 8.27 -2.47
C ASN A 282 -17.64 7.65 -1.51
N ILE A 283 -17.09 8.52 -0.72
CA ILE A 283 -16.27 8.25 0.46
C ILE A 283 -17.06 8.78 1.66
N ASN A 284 -17.43 7.90 2.58
CA ASN A 284 -18.13 8.25 3.81
C ASN A 284 -17.15 8.24 4.98
N LEU A 285 -16.98 9.37 5.62
CA LEU A 285 -15.98 9.60 6.66
C LEU A 285 -16.65 9.66 8.03
N SER A 286 -16.41 8.67 8.89
CA SER A 286 -16.71 8.81 10.30
C SER A 286 -15.68 9.71 11.00
N ASN A 287 -16.06 10.33 12.09
CA ASN A 287 -15.23 11.28 12.85
C ASN A 287 -14.67 12.44 12.01
N TYR A 288 -15.38 12.80 10.94
CA TYR A 288 -14.96 13.88 10.05
C TYR A 288 -14.91 15.22 10.78
N THR A 289 -13.85 15.96 10.57
CA THR A 289 -13.71 17.36 11.01
C THR A 289 -13.39 18.24 9.80
N PRO A 290 -14.01 19.43 9.70
CA PRO A 290 -13.76 20.36 8.59
C PRO A 290 -12.29 20.76 8.46
N THR A 291 -11.91 21.15 7.25
CA THR A 291 -10.56 21.67 6.94
C THR A 291 -10.14 22.78 7.92
N GLY A 292 -8.90 22.71 8.39
CA GLY A 292 -8.33 23.67 9.35
C GLY A 292 -8.56 23.34 10.81
N THR A 293 -9.37 22.33 11.14
CA THR A 293 -9.65 21.93 12.53
C THR A 293 -8.85 20.72 13.00
N ARG A 294 -8.34 19.90 12.08
CA ARG A 294 -7.58 18.67 12.35
C ARG A 294 -6.12 18.92 12.79
N GLY A 295 -5.64 20.14 12.68
CA GLY A 295 -4.22 20.42 12.82
C GLY A 295 -3.48 20.24 11.51
N ARG A 296 -2.63 21.23 11.19
CA ARG A 296 -1.91 21.24 9.91
C ARG A 296 -0.74 20.28 9.94
N ILE A 297 -0.53 19.61 8.80
CA ILE A 297 0.73 18.96 8.52
C ILE A 297 1.75 20.07 8.29
N HIS A 298 2.72 20.20 9.22
CA HIS A 298 3.73 21.23 9.16
C HIS A 298 5.10 20.55 9.03
N THR A 299 5.77 20.82 7.92
CA THR A 299 7.18 20.48 7.72
C THR A 299 8.01 21.74 7.67
N ASN A 300 9.31 21.64 7.46
CA ASN A 300 10.17 22.80 7.32
C ASN A 300 9.76 23.72 6.15
N ASP A 301 9.16 23.16 5.11
CA ASP A 301 8.86 23.84 3.84
C ASP A 301 7.38 23.96 3.51
N TYR A 302 6.51 23.17 4.18
CA TYR A 302 5.08 23.11 3.90
C TYR A 302 4.21 23.44 5.07
N GLU A 303 3.07 24.06 4.75
CA GLU A 303 1.86 24.08 5.56
C GLU A 303 0.74 23.39 4.76
N ALA A 304 0.19 22.31 5.27
CA ALA A 304 -0.81 21.50 4.57
C ALA A 304 -1.90 20.99 5.50
N ASP A 305 -3.05 20.69 4.95
CA ASP A 305 -4.19 20.06 5.63
C ASP A 305 -4.86 19.04 4.72
N ILE A 306 -5.54 18.06 5.30
CA ILE A 306 -6.38 17.14 4.55
C ILE A 306 -7.78 17.73 4.45
N ALA A 307 -8.36 17.72 3.27
CA ALA A 307 -9.66 18.33 2.97
C ALA A 307 -10.52 17.41 2.09
N THR A 308 -11.81 17.71 2.03
CA THR A 308 -12.78 17.02 1.16
C THR A 308 -13.42 17.99 0.19
N ASP A 309 -13.98 17.49 -0.92
CA ASP A 309 -14.83 18.29 -1.78
C ASP A 309 -16.07 18.75 -1.00
N GLY A 310 -16.40 20.05 -1.14
CA GLY A 310 -17.54 20.63 -0.45
C GLY A 310 -17.43 20.69 1.07
N ASN A 311 -16.25 20.40 1.65
CA ASN A 311 -16.03 20.36 3.11
C ASN A 311 -17.04 19.47 3.82
N SER A 312 -17.27 18.25 3.30
CA SER A 312 -18.33 17.32 3.72
C SER A 312 -17.78 15.95 4.11
N ALA A 313 -18.45 15.31 5.08
CA ALA A 313 -18.16 13.94 5.50
C ALA A 313 -18.53 12.89 4.44
N THR A 314 -19.43 13.20 3.50
CA THR A 314 -19.70 12.40 2.30
C THR A 314 -19.15 13.14 1.09
N THR A 315 -18.17 12.57 0.44
CA THR A 315 -17.41 13.22 -0.62
C THR A 315 -17.01 12.22 -1.71
N THR A 316 -16.61 12.70 -2.87
CA THR A 316 -15.98 11.85 -3.90
C THR A 316 -14.47 11.94 -3.88
N LYS A 317 -13.90 12.95 -3.21
CA LYS A 317 -12.45 13.17 -3.19
C LYS A 317 -11.96 13.66 -1.83
N VAL A 318 -10.82 13.13 -1.43
CA VAL A 318 -10.02 13.61 -0.30
C VAL A 318 -8.72 14.16 -0.84
N TYR A 319 -8.38 15.39 -0.46
CA TYR A 319 -7.21 16.11 -0.95
C TYR A 319 -6.18 16.37 0.13
N LEU A 320 -4.94 16.50 -0.28
CA LEU A 320 -3.95 17.28 0.45
C LEU A 320 -3.98 18.71 -0.09
N LYS A 321 -4.28 19.67 0.76
CA LYS A 321 -4.31 21.09 0.46
C LYS A 321 -3.26 21.84 1.24
N GLY A 322 -2.61 22.81 0.61
CA GLY A 322 -1.66 23.66 1.29
C GLY A 322 -0.68 24.33 0.35
N TYR A 323 0.39 24.85 0.95
CA TYR A 323 1.38 25.61 0.24
C TYR A 323 2.80 25.24 0.67
N ARG A 324 3.69 25.19 -0.30
CA ARG A 324 5.12 25.23 -0.02
C ARG A 324 5.51 26.69 0.18
N PHE A 325 6.12 27.01 1.31
CA PHE A 325 6.52 28.38 1.62
C PHE A 325 8.03 28.58 1.51
N GLN A 326 8.83 27.50 1.40
CA GLN A 326 10.27 27.60 1.16
C GLN A 326 10.72 26.67 0.04
N ASN A 327 11.75 27.09 -0.69
CA ASN A 327 12.44 26.30 -1.71
C ASN A 327 11.50 25.74 -2.80
N ASN A 328 10.38 26.41 -3.10
CA ASN A 328 9.46 26.02 -4.15
C ASN A 328 9.97 26.51 -5.51
N ASP A 329 10.04 25.62 -6.50
CA ASP A 329 10.33 25.96 -7.89
C ASP A 329 9.14 25.51 -8.75
N THR A 330 8.37 26.48 -9.21
CA THR A 330 7.14 26.21 -9.95
C THR A 330 7.06 27.08 -11.21
N SER A 331 6.33 26.57 -12.21
CA SER A 331 6.09 27.29 -13.45
C SER A 331 4.60 27.32 -13.79
N TYR A 332 4.20 28.29 -14.57
CA TYR A 332 2.84 28.45 -15.03
C TYR A 332 2.82 28.90 -16.50
N ALA A 333 2.03 28.22 -17.32
CA ALA A 333 1.93 28.48 -18.76
C ALA A 333 0.51 28.84 -19.21
N GLY A 334 -0.50 28.73 -18.32
CA GLY A 334 -1.91 28.95 -18.64
C GLY A 334 -2.36 30.39 -18.48
N THR A 335 -3.66 30.62 -18.70
CA THR A 335 -4.35 31.87 -18.38
C THR A 335 -5.22 31.64 -17.14
N THR A 336 -5.13 32.52 -16.16
CA THR A 336 -5.96 32.49 -14.94
C THR A 336 -6.41 33.88 -14.53
N ALA A 337 -7.60 33.97 -13.98
CA ALA A 337 -8.11 35.16 -13.34
C ALA A 337 -7.66 35.29 -11.87
N THR A 338 -6.81 34.42 -11.39
CA THR A 338 -6.30 34.41 -10.03
C THR A 338 -4.81 34.74 -9.97
N ASP A 339 -4.30 35.01 -8.78
CA ASP A 339 -2.89 35.24 -8.56
C ASP A 339 -2.08 33.93 -8.78
N ALA A 340 -0.82 34.10 -9.19
CA ALA A 340 0.18 33.04 -9.23
C ALA A 340 1.31 33.35 -8.25
N TRP A 341 1.84 32.33 -7.58
CA TRP A 341 2.91 32.48 -6.59
C TRP A 341 3.99 31.41 -6.71
N GLY A 342 5.20 31.76 -6.40
CA GLY A 342 6.32 30.82 -6.26
C GLY A 342 6.21 30.04 -4.95
N GLY A 343 6.10 30.75 -3.83
CA GLY A 343 5.81 30.20 -2.52
C GLY A 343 4.73 31.00 -1.82
N ARG A 344 3.98 30.36 -0.92
CA ARG A 344 2.90 31.01 -0.20
C ARG A 344 2.78 30.49 1.23
N SER A 345 2.47 31.37 2.17
CA SER A 345 2.01 31.03 3.50
C SER A 345 0.72 31.78 3.84
N ILE A 346 -0.26 31.09 4.40
CA ILE A 346 -1.52 31.65 4.88
C ILE A 346 -1.58 31.76 6.41
N ILE A 347 -0.53 31.28 7.12
CA ILE A 347 -0.44 31.38 8.57
C ILE A 347 0.75 32.24 9.05
N GLY A 348 1.47 32.88 8.13
CA GLY A 348 2.56 33.79 8.46
C GLY A 348 3.94 33.15 8.59
N ASN A 349 4.17 31.95 8.07
CA ASN A 349 5.51 31.40 7.95
C ASN A 349 6.38 32.27 7.04
N LYS A 350 7.68 32.30 7.28
CA LYS A 350 8.63 33.01 6.43
C LYS A 350 8.67 32.36 5.04
N VAL A 351 8.29 33.13 4.02
CA VAL A 351 8.26 32.70 2.62
C VAL A 351 9.59 33.07 1.96
N GLN A 352 10.43 32.10 1.64
CA GLN A 352 11.78 32.37 1.12
C GLN A 352 12.29 31.37 0.09
N LYS A 353 13.24 31.84 -0.74
CA LYS A 353 13.94 31.02 -1.74
C LYS A 353 13.02 30.32 -2.73
N ASN A 354 11.89 30.91 -3.02
CA ASN A 354 10.94 30.38 -3.97
C ASN A 354 11.17 30.97 -5.36
N LYS A 355 10.80 30.23 -6.40
CA LYS A 355 10.88 30.67 -7.78
C LYS A 355 9.54 30.42 -8.47
N LEU A 356 8.97 31.48 -9.07
CA LEU A 356 7.89 31.39 -10.03
C LEU A 356 8.42 31.73 -11.42
N THR A 357 8.20 30.84 -12.39
CA THR A 357 8.49 31.09 -13.81
C THR A 357 7.18 31.16 -14.58
N LEU A 358 6.85 32.30 -15.13
CA LEU A 358 5.80 32.45 -16.14
C LEU A 358 6.42 32.13 -17.50
N THR A 359 5.85 31.15 -18.22
CA THR A 359 6.29 30.80 -19.58
C THR A 359 5.48 31.58 -20.62
N GLY A 360 5.95 31.60 -21.85
CA GLY A 360 5.27 32.37 -22.93
C GLY A 360 3.80 31.99 -23.07
N GLY A 361 2.93 33.02 -23.22
CA GLY A 361 1.48 32.86 -23.32
C GLY A 361 0.74 32.78 -21.97
N SER A 362 1.44 32.77 -20.84
CA SER A 362 0.80 32.83 -19.53
C SER A 362 0.30 34.23 -19.19
N ALA A 363 -0.89 34.30 -18.60
CA ALA A 363 -1.46 35.53 -18.09
C ALA A 363 -2.10 35.28 -16.72
N THR A 364 -1.77 36.12 -15.73
CA THR A 364 -2.31 36.02 -14.38
C THR A 364 -2.79 37.40 -13.90
N LEU A 365 -3.61 37.41 -12.84
CA LEU A 365 -4.02 38.69 -12.22
C LEU A 365 -2.80 39.34 -11.54
N ASN A 366 -2.13 38.66 -10.63
CA ASN A 366 -0.86 39.07 -10.06
C ASN A 366 0.12 37.91 -10.04
N ALA A 367 1.40 38.18 -10.26
CA ALA A 367 2.47 37.19 -10.17
C ALA A 367 3.43 37.58 -9.03
N ARG A 368 3.70 36.64 -8.13
CA ARG A 368 4.55 36.85 -6.95
C ARG A 368 5.58 35.77 -6.83
N GLY A 369 6.83 36.10 -6.61
CA GLY A 369 7.87 35.13 -6.23
C GLY A 369 7.58 34.47 -4.89
N GLY A 370 7.10 35.23 -3.92
CA GLY A 370 6.65 34.78 -2.61
C GLY A 370 5.49 35.63 -2.07
N MET A 371 4.59 35.01 -1.29
CA MET A 371 3.41 35.63 -0.73
C MET A 371 3.16 35.19 0.71
N VAL A 372 3.05 36.15 1.63
CA VAL A 372 2.62 35.90 3.00
C VAL A 372 1.25 36.52 3.21
N GLU A 373 0.31 35.73 3.69
CA GLU A 373 -0.99 36.16 4.14
C GLU A 373 -1.09 35.97 5.63
N ASN A 374 -1.81 36.54 6.40
CA ASN A 374 -2.07 36.39 7.82
C ASN A 374 -0.80 36.21 8.71
N THR A 375 -0.47 37.28 9.41
CA THR A 375 0.65 37.31 10.37
C THR A 375 0.18 37.21 11.83
N THR A 376 -1.06 36.79 12.09
CA THR A 376 -1.65 36.78 13.43
C THR A 376 -1.30 35.56 14.26
N VAL A 377 -0.58 34.57 13.69
CA VAL A 377 -0.15 33.39 14.42
C VAL A 377 1.11 33.72 15.23
N PRO A 378 1.09 33.55 16.56
CA PRO A 378 2.26 33.81 17.40
C PRO A 378 3.48 33.00 16.96
N GLY A 379 4.63 33.65 16.85
CA GLY A 379 5.91 33.01 16.50
C GLY A 379 6.21 32.96 15.00
N THR A 380 5.34 33.54 14.14
CA THR A 380 5.62 33.69 12.69
C THR A 380 6.17 35.09 12.41
N THR A 381 7.12 35.21 11.47
CA THR A 381 7.75 36.50 11.13
C THR A 381 6.98 37.27 10.07
N GLY A 382 6.17 36.58 9.28
CA GLY A 382 5.46 37.17 8.15
C GLY A 382 6.34 37.68 7.01
N ASP A 383 7.63 37.34 6.97
CA ASP A 383 8.58 37.84 6.00
C ASP A 383 8.49 37.12 4.64
N ALA A 384 8.67 37.87 3.55
CA ALA A 384 8.89 37.34 2.20
C ALA A 384 10.28 37.78 1.71
N ALA A 385 11.24 36.87 1.62
CA ALA A 385 12.62 37.19 1.29
C ALA A 385 13.23 36.21 0.27
N GLU A 386 14.20 36.69 -0.51
CA GLU A 386 14.97 35.85 -1.46
C GLU A 386 14.08 35.08 -2.49
N ASN A 387 12.87 35.58 -2.75
CA ASN A 387 11.97 34.98 -3.72
C ASN A 387 12.24 35.54 -5.13
N LYS A 388 12.00 34.73 -6.16
CA LYS A 388 12.32 35.06 -7.54
C LYS A 388 11.10 34.90 -8.44
N LEU A 389 10.80 35.93 -9.22
CA LEU A 389 9.85 35.93 -10.32
C LEU A 389 10.61 35.98 -11.64
N ILE A 390 10.31 35.07 -12.57
CA ILE A 390 10.88 35.05 -13.92
C ILE A 390 9.73 35.18 -14.92
N LEU A 391 9.81 36.16 -15.77
CA LEU A 391 8.90 36.33 -16.89
C LEU A 391 9.63 35.99 -18.19
N ASN A 392 9.24 34.88 -18.81
CA ASN A 392 9.77 34.50 -20.12
C ASN A 392 9.06 35.31 -21.23
N THR A 393 9.65 35.34 -22.43
CA THR A 393 9.10 36.06 -23.60
C THR A 393 7.65 35.65 -23.85
N GLY A 394 6.76 36.65 -23.92
CA GLY A 394 5.32 36.48 -24.13
C GLY A 394 4.49 36.19 -22.88
N ALA A 395 5.11 36.04 -21.70
CA ALA A 395 4.37 35.93 -20.46
C ALA A 395 3.74 37.28 -20.07
N GLN A 396 2.52 37.23 -19.51
CA GLN A 396 1.74 38.42 -19.14
C GLN A 396 1.23 38.28 -17.70
N THR A 397 1.21 39.43 -16.99
CA THR A 397 0.61 39.54 -15.66
C THR A 397 0.15 41.00 -15.47
N ALA A 398 -0.92 41.20 -14.70
CA ALA A 398 -1.36 42.57 -14.38
C ALA A 398 -0.32 43.27 -13.48
N ASN A 399 0.21 42.58 -12.50
CA ASN A 399 1.25 43.07 -11.61
C ASN A 399 2.30 41.97 -11.33
N ALA A 400 3.56 42.35 -11.17
CA ALA A 400 4.68 41.49 -10.86
C ALA A 400 5.35 41.89 -9.54
N TYR A 401 5.56 40.98 -8.61
CA TYR A 401 6.12 41.24 -7.30
C TYR A 401 7.24 40.25 -6.91
#